data_d028cab9effe6a63fcecea112403de7b
#
_entry.id   d028cab9effe6a63fcecea112403de7b
#
_cell.length_a   1.000
_cell.length_b   1.000
_cell.length_c   1.000
_cell.angle_alpha   90.00
_cell.angle_beta   90.00
_cell.angle_gamma   90.00
#
_symmetry.space_group_name_H-M   'P 1'
#
loop_
_entity.id
_entity.type
_entity.pdbx_description
1 polymer ?
#
loop_
_entity_poly.entity_id
_entity_poly.type
_entity_poly.pdbx_seq_one_letter_code
_entity_poly.pdbx_strand_id
1 'polypeptide(L)'
;MDKFISFKGIVASLPMINIDTDMIIPKQFLKTIKRSGLGKNLFHELRYDLQGNIRNDFVLNWDPYKSASILITGENFGCGSSREHAPWSLLDFGFKCIIAPSFADIFYNNCFKNGILPIRLDQNKVDQLSKEAENKKMLLIDL
;
A
#
# COMPACT_ATOMS: atom_id res chain seq x y z
N MET A 1 -8.12 -8.64 -14.77
CA MET A 1 -6.83 -8.16 -14.25
C MET A 1 -5.86 -7.99 -15.40
N ASP A 2 -5.24 -6.83 -15.48
CA ASP A 2 -4.23 -6.58 -16.49
C ASP A 2 -3.02 -7.49 -16.27
N LYS A 3 -2.41 -7.89 -17.38
CA LYS A 3 -1.23 -8.73 -17.33
C LYS A 3 -0.03 -7.92 -16.83
N PHE A 4 0.63 -8.43 -15.79
CA PHE A 4 1.83 -7.79 -15.28
C PHE A 4 3.00 -8.07 -16.21
N ILE A 5 3.67 -6.99 -16.59
CA ILE A 5 4.97 -7.01 -17.23
C ILE A 5 5.92 -6.26 -16.29
N SER A 6 7.18 -6.13 -16.65
CA SER A 6 8.10 -5.36 -15.81
C SER A 6 7.69 -3.87 -15.78
N PHE A 7 7.85 -3.23 -14.62
CA PHE A 7 7.67 -1.79 -14.47
C PHE A 7 8.63 -1.25 -13.43
N LYS A 8 8.93 0.03 -13.54
CA LYS A 8 9.81 0.75 -12.62
C LYS A 8 9.00 1.82 -11.90
N GLY A 9 9.19 1.95 -10.59
CA GLY A 9 8.42 2.91 -9.82
C GLY A 9 9.10 3.42 -8.58
N ILE A 10 8.55 4.52 -8.07
CA ILE A 10 8.95 5.09 -6.80
C ILE A 10 8.44 4.19 -5.68
N VAL A 11 9.27 3.97 -4.68
CA VAL A 11 9.02 3.06 -3.58
C VAL A 11 8.84 3.85 -2.30
N ALA A 12 7.74 3.57 -1.58
CA ALA A 12 7.52 4.09 -0.23
C ALA A 12 7.69 2.96 0.78
N SER A 13 8.37 3.25 1.89
CA SER A 13 8.54 2.31 2.98
C SER A 13 7.65 2.70 4.15
N LEU A 14 6.81 1.77 4.58
CA LEU A 14 5.94 1.91 5.75
C LEU A 14 6.20 0.70 6.66
N PRO A 15 7.28 0.72 7.48
CA PRO A 15 7.76 -0.45 8.20
C PRO A 15 6.93 -0.74 9.46
N MET A 16 5.64 -0.92 9.30
CA MET A 16 4.71 -1.28 10.37
C MET A 16 4.24 -2.71 10.17
N ILE A 17 4.12 -3.46 11.26
CA ILE A 17 3.52 -4.81 11.22
C ILE A 17 2.02 -4.71 11.47
N ASN A 18 1.27 -5.74 11.06
CA ASN A 18 -0.16 -5.86 11.33
C ASN A 18 -0.99 -4.65 10.85
N ILE A 19 -0.63 -4.09 9.69
CA ILE A 19 -1.45 -3.06 9.08
C ILE A 19 -2.75 -3.72 8.65
N ASP A 20 -3.83 -3.42 9.37
CA ASP A 20 -5.14 -4.02 9.13
C ASP A 20 -5.95 -3.23 8.09
N THR A 21 -7.04 -3.83 7.65
CA THR A 21 -7.88 -3.23 6.62
C THR A 21 -8.55 -1.92 7.09
N ASP A 22 -8.77 -1.76 8.39
CA ASP A 22 -9.33 -0.51 8.95
C ASP A 22 -8.29 0.63 8.89
N MET A 23 -7.01 0.32 9.06
CA MET A 23 -5.94 1.30 8.85
C MET A 23 -5.80 1.68 7.38
N ILE A 24 -5.95 0.70 6.49
CA ILE A 24 -5.84 0.94 5.04
C ILE A 24 -6.99 1.81 4.56
N ILE A 25 -8.21 1.46 4.93
CA ILE A 25 -9.41 2.22 4.58
C ILE A 25 -10.41 2.17 5.73
N PRO A 26 -10.59 3.27 6.50
CA PRO A 26 -11.54 3.29 7.60
C PRO A 26 -12.97 3.04 7.15
N LYS A 27 -13.75 2.43 8.02
CA LYS A 27 -15.11 1.96 7.70
C LYS A 27 -16.08 3.05 7.25
N GLN A 28 -15.86 4.31 7.64
CA GLN A 28 -16.73 5.41 7.20
C GLN A 28 -16.67 5.65 5.70
N PHE A 29 -15.65 5.13 5.01
CA PHE A 29 -15.49 5.26 3.56
C PHE A 29 -16.01 4.05 2.77
N LEU A 30 -16.60 3.06 3.44
CA LEU A 30 -17.02 1.81 2.81
C LEU A 30 -18.40 1.87 2.17
N LYS A 31 -19.10 3.00 2.26
CA LYS A 31 -20.45 3.15 1.71
C LYS A 31 -20.48 3.22 0.20
N THR A 32 -19.38 3.60 -0.43
CA THR A 32 -19.29 3.67 -1.89
C THR A 32 -19.10 2.31 -2.50
N ILE A 33 -19.71 2.08 -3.68
CA ILE A 33 -19.45 0.91 -4.52
C ILE A 33 -18.50 1.23 -5.67
N LYS A 34 -18.05 2.47 -5.77
CA LYS A 34 -17.10 2.89 -6.80
C LYS A 34 -15.69 2.49 -6.41
N ARG A 35 -14.95 1.91 -7.35
CA ARG A 35 -13.55 1.52 -7.15
C ARG A 35 -12.60 2.70 -7.22
N SER A 36 -12.99 3.77 -7.94
CA SER A 36 -12.19 4.98 -8.08
C SER A 36 -12.54 6.00 -7.00
N GLY A 37 -11.58 6.89 -6.71
CA GLY A 37 -11.77 7.97 -5.76
C GLY A 37 -11.46 7.63 -4.31
N LEU A 38 -11.10 6.38 -4.02
CA LEU A 38 -10.78 5.95 -2.65
C LEU A 38 -9.32 6.22 -2.26
N GLY A 39 -8.46 6.53 -3.22
CA GLY A 39 -7.05 6.80 -2.94
C GLY A 39 -6.84 7.97 -2.00
N LYS A 40 -7.68 8.96 -2.05
CA LYS A 40 -7.65 10.10 -1.12
C LYS A 40 -7.95 9.71 0.32
N ASN A 41 -8.62 8.57 0.52
CA ASN A 41 -8.99 8.05 1.83
C ASN A 41 -8.04 6.95 2.32
N LEU A 42 -7.09 6.53 1.47
CA LEU A 42 -6.10 5.52 1.83
C LEU A 42 -5.30 5.99 3.04
N PHE A 43 -5.17 5.15 4.05
CA PHE A 43 -4.46 5.48 5.30
C PHE A 43 -4.92 6.80 5.89
N HIS A 44 -6.20 7.08 5.85
CA HIS A 44 -6.75 8.40 6.19
C HIS A 44 -6.31 8.90 7.56
N GLU A 45 -6.34 8.04 8.58
CA GLU A 45 -5.98 8.43 9.95
C GLU A 45 -4.49 8.65 10.15
N LEU A 46 -3.66 8.08 9.27
CA LEU A 46 -2.21 8.32 9.28
C LEU A 46 -1.82 9.55 8.46
N ARG A 47 -2.61 9.89 7.46
CA ARG A 47 -2.33 11.00 6.54
C ARG A 47 -2.89 12.34 7.00
N TYR A 48 -4.00 12.31 7.75
CA TYR A 48 -4.70 13.51 8.16
C TYR A 48 -4.98 13.50 9.67
N ASP A 49 -4.98 14.68 10.28
CA ASP A 49 -5.39 14.82 11.68
C ASP A 49 -6.92 14.90 11.81
N LEU A 50 -7.42 15.06 13.03
CA LEU A 50 -8.87 15.09 13.29
C LEU A 50 -9.55 16.31 12.66
N GLN A 51 -8.81 17.37 12.37
CA GLN A 51 -9.31 18.59 11.72
C GLN A 51 -9.20 18.49 10.18
N GLY A 52 -8.68 17.39 9.66
CA GLY A 52 -8.52 17.20 8.21
C GLY A 52 -7.25 17.79 7.62
N ASN A 53 -6.31 18.24 8.46
CA ASN A 53 -5.03 18.78 8.01
C ASN A 53 -4.04 17.66 7.74
N ILE A 54 -3.17 17.86 6.75
CA ILE A 54 -2.14 16.89 6.38
C ILE A 54 -1.15 16.72 7.55
N ARG A 55 -0.87 15.47 7.91
CA ARG A 55 0.19 15.15 8.86
C ARG A 55 1.53 15.17 8.15
N ASN A 56 2.47 15.97 8.65
CA ASN A 56 3.80 16.11 8.07
C ASN A 56 4.75 14.97 8.47
N ASP A 57 4.33 14.10 9.36
CA ASP A 57 5.13 12.99 9.87
C ASP A 57 4.84 11.65 9.16
N PHE A 58 4.02 11.66 8.10
CA PHE A 58 3.67 10.44 7.39
C PHE A 58 4.28 10.41 5.99
N VAL A 59 4.96 9.31 5.67
CA VAL A 59 5.78 9.15 4.46
C VAL A 59 5.01 9.42 3.16
N LEU A 60 3.76 8.98 3.07
CA LEU A 60 2.99 9.15 1.83
C LEU A 60 2.51 10.59 1.61
N ASN A 61 2.76 11.48 2.57
CA ASN A 61 2.50 12.91 2.41
C ASN A 61 3.75 13.67 1.93
N TRP A 62 4.88 13.00 1.74
CA TRP A 62 6.14 13.62 1.32
C TRP A 62 6.43 13.36 -0.15
N ASP A 63 7.07 14.33 -0.83
CA ASP A 63 7.65 14.09 -2.14
C ASP A 63 8.96 13.30 -1.99
N PRO A 64 9.24 12.34 -2.84
CA PRO A 64 8.48 11.91 -4.03
C PRO A 64 7.42 10.83 -3.72
N TYR A 65 7.22 10.46 -2.46
CA TYR A 65 6.44 9.27 -2.07
C TYR A 65 4.94 9.41 -2.30
N LYS A 66 4.44 10.64 -2.46
CA LYS A 66 3.05 10.86 -2.89
C LYS A 66 2.74 10.20 -4.24
N SER A 67 3.77 9.99 -5.05
CA SER A 67 3.65 9.37 -6.38
C SER A 67 4.16 7.93 -6.40
N ALA A 68 4.29 7.29 -5.24
CA ALA A 68 4.80 5.93 -5.16
C ALA A 68 3.85 4.94 -5.82
N SER A 69 4.43 3.94 -6.48
CA SER A 69 3.68 2.84 -7.08
C SER A 69 4.03 1.49 -6.46
N ILE A 70 5.03 1.46 -5.58
CA ILE A 70 5.47 0.27 -4.86
C ILE A 70 5.48 0.60 -3.37
N LEU A 71 4.83 -0.24 -2.56
CA LEU A 71 4.80 -0.11 -1.11
C LEU A 71 5.59 -1.24 -0.49
N ILE A 72 6.54 -0.91 0.39
CA ILE A 72 7.24 -1.89 1.22
C ILE A 72 6.71 -1.75 2.64
N THR A 73 6.31 -2.85 3.25
CA THR A 73 5.65 -2.84 4.55
C THR A 73 6.07 -4.02 5.40
N GLY A 74 5.59 -4.08 6.64
CA GLY A 74 5.89 -5.15 7.59
C GLY A 74 5.00 -6.38 7.41
N GLU A 75 5.20 -7.36 8.28
CA GLU A 75 4.49 -8.63 8.23
C GLU A 75 2.99 -8.49 8.48
N ASN A 76 2.23 -9.47 8.01
CA ASN A 76 0.79 -9.61 8.20
C ASN A 76 0.01 -8.41 7.65
N PHE A 77 0.38 -7.93 6.48
CA PHE A 77 -0.30 -6.80 5.82
C PHE A 77 -1.69 -7.20 5.36
N GLY A 78 -2.67 -6.34 5.62
CA GLY A 78 -4.05 -6.56 5.19
C GLY A 78 -4.86 -7.44 6.13
N CYS A 79 -4.39 -7.64 7.36
CA CYS A 79 -5.14 -8.42 8.36
C CYS A 79 -6.43 -7.72 8.76
N GLY A 80 -7.26 -8.42 9.53
CA GLY A 80 -8.55 -7.91 9.98
C GLY A 80 -9.68 -8.28 9.03
N SER A 81 -10.75 -7.48 9.02
CA SER A 81 -11.94 -7.77 8.22
C SER A 81 -11.67 -7.73 6.73
N SER A 82 -12.27 -8.66 6.00
CA SER A 82 -12.14 -8.68 4.54
C SER A 82 -12.91 -7.51 3.92
N ARG A 83 -12.19 -6.65 3.19
CA ARG A 83 -12.77 -5.46 2.53
C ARG A 83 -12.13 -5.30 1.16
N GLU A 84 -12.93 -5.39 0.10
CA GLU A 84 -12.40 -5.10 -1.24
C GLU A 84 -12.02 -3.64 -1.42
N HIS A 85 -12.58 -2.74 -0.63
CA HIS A 85 -12.21 -1.32 -0.63
C HIS A 85 -10.74 -1.10 -0.30
N ALA A 86 -10.12 -2.01 0.46
CA ALA A 86 -8.70 -1.89 0.80
C ALA A 86 -7.81 -1.97 -0.46
N PRO A 87 -7.87 -3.03 -1.29
CA PRO A 87 -7.11 -3.01 -2.54
C PRO A 87 -7.55 -1.90 -3.51
N TRP A 88 -8.84 -1.54 -3.53
CA TRP A 88 -9.30 -0.44 -4.38
C TRP A 88 -8.64 0.89 -4.01
N SER A 89 -8.53 1.20 -2.70
CA SER A 89 -7.91 2.44 -2.25
C SER A 89 -6.41 2.48 -2.54
N LEU A 90 -5.73 1.35 -2.37
CA LEU A 90 -4.31 1.22 -2.70
C LEU A 90 -4.06 1.43 -4.20
N LEU A 91 -4.87 0.78 -5.04
CA LEU A 91 -4.74 0.89 -6.48
C LEU A 91 -5.05 2.32 -6.97
N ASP A 92 -6.11 2.91 -6.44
CA ASP A 92 -6.52 4.28 -6.83
C ASP A 92 -5.46 5.33 -6.41
N PHE A 93 -4.79 5.11 -5.29
CA PHE A 93 -3.66 5.96 -4.88
C PHE A 93 -2.49 5.87 -5.88
N GLY A 94 -2.30 4.71 -6.49
CA GLY A 94 -1.25 4.49 -7.47
C GLY A 94 -0.37 3.26 -7.23
N PHE A 95 -0.64 2.50 -6.17
CA PHE A 95 0.16 1.31 -5.87
C PHE A 95 -0.18 0.16 -6.81
N LYS A 96 0.84 -0.36 -7.49
CA LYS A 96 0.76 -1.54 -8.36
C LYS A 96 1.36 -2.77 -7.72
N CYS A 97 2.21 -2.59 -6.71
CA CYS A 97 2.94 -3.67 -6.06
C CYS A 97 3.07 -3.39 -4.56
N ILE A 98 2.91 -4.42 -3.76
CA ILE A 98 3.13 -4.35 -2.31
C ILE A 98 4.10 -5.46 -1.95
N ILE A 99 5.19 -5.12 -1.25
CA ILE A 99 6.22 -6.06 -0.83
C ILE A 99 6.20 -6.15 0.70
N ALA A 100 6.06 -7.35 1.22
CA ALA A 100 6.00 -7.59 2.66
C ALA A 100 6.51 -8.98 2.99
N PRO A 101 6.93 -9.24 4.25
CA PRO A 101 7.30 -10.59 4.67
C PRO A 101 6.13 -11.56 4.65
N SER A 102 4.92 -11.07 4.93
CA SER A 102 3.70 -11.87 4.88
C SER A 102 2.47 -11.00 4.71
N PHE A 103 1.38 -11.62 4.29
CA PHE A 103 0.08 -11.00 4.07
C PHE A 103 -1.00 -11.86 4.69
N ALA A 104 -2.12 -11.25 5.07
CA ALA A 104 -3.34 -12.01 5.35
C ALA A 104 -3.84 -12.67 4.06
N ASP A 105 -4.30 -13.92 4.15
CA ASP A 105 -4.62 -14.74 2.97
C ASP A 105 -5.69 -14.13 2.08
N ILE A 106 -6.78 -13.65 2.68
CA ILE A 106 -7.88 -13.07 1.92
C ILE A 106 -7.42 -11.81 1.20
N PHE A 107 -6.68 -10.95 1.89
CA PHE A 107 -6.14 -9.72 1.29
C PHE A 107 -5.18 -10.04 0.13
N TYR A 108 -4.30 -11.02 0.32
CA TYR A 108 -3.36 -11.45 -0.71
C TYR A 108 -4.09 -11.85 -2.00
N ASN A 109 -5.14 -12.65 -1.86
CA ASN A 109 -5.95 -13.09 -3.00
C ASN A 109 -6.73 -11.93 -3.64
N ASN A 110 -7.26 -11.02 -2.83
CA ASN A 110 -7.98 -9.86 -3.32
C ASN A 110 -7.08 -8.89 -4.10
N CYS A 111 -5.80 -8.81 -3.75
CA CYS A 111 -4.84 -8.01 -4.51
C CYS A 111 -4.76 -8.47 -5.97
N PHE A 112 -4.61 -9.77 -6.22
CA PHE A 112 -4.54 -10.30 -7.57
C PHE A 112 -5.82 -9.99 -8.36
N LYS A 113 -6.98 -10.16 -7.74
CA LYS A 113 -8.27 -9.88 -8.39
C LYS A 113 -8.41 -8.42 -8.81
N ASN A 114 -7.73 -7.52 -8.12
CA ASN A 114 -7.86 -6.09 -8.33
C ASN A 114 -6.65 -5.44 -9.02
N GLY A 115 -5.72 -6.25 -9.52
CA GLY A 115 -4.61 -5.72 -10.30
C GLY A 115 -3.42 -5.22 -9.51
N ILE A 116 -3.31 -5.58 -8.24
CA ILE A 116 -2.14 -5.31 -7.40
C ILE A 116 -1.31 -6.57 -7.28
N LEU A 117 0.00 -6.47 -7.46
CA LEU A 117 0.92 -7.59 -7.30
C LEU A 117 1.45 -7.63 -5.86
N PRO A 118 1.05 -8.60 -5.04
CA PRO A 118 1.65 -8.80 -3.72
C PRO A 118 2.88 -9.69 -3.85
N ILE A 119 3.99 -9.29 -3.24
CA ILE A 119 5.26 -10.03 -3.27
C ILE A 119 5.68 -10.32 -1.84
N ARG A 120 5.94 -11.59 -1.54
CA ARG A 120 6.52 -12.00 -0.26
C ARG A 120 8.02 -12.13 -0.40
N LEU A 121 8.76 -11.50 0.49
CA LEU A 121 10.20 -11.64 0.61
C LEU A 121 10.55 -11.84 2.08
N ASP A 122 11.69 -12.48 2.37
CA ASP A 122 12.10 -12.61 3.76
C ASP A 122 12.38 -11.23 4.38
N GLN A 123 12.37 -11.17 5.71
CA GLN A 123 12.50 -9.89 6.43
C GLN A 123 13.81 -9.17 6.11
N ASN A 124 14.89 -9.90 5.89
CA ASN A 124 16.19 -9.29 5.58
C ASN A 124 16.15 -8.55 4.24
N LYS A 125 15.51 -9.13 3.25
CA LYS A 125 15.35 -8.50 1.94
C LYS A 125 14.41 -7.32 1.99
N VAL A 126 13.33 -7.43 2.75
CA VAL A 126 12.38 -6.32 2.97
C VAL A 126 13.11 -5.15 3.62
N ASP A 127 13.92 -5.40 4.65
CA ASP A 127 14.70 -4.36 5.32
C ASP A 127 15.68 -3.67 4.38
N GLN A 128 16.34 -4.44 3.54
CA GLN A 128 17.27 -3.91 2.54
C GLN A 128 16.56 -2.99 1.54
N LEU A 129 15.41 -3.42 1.03
CA LEU A 129 14.62 -2.63 0.10
C LEU A 129 14.05 -1.37 0.76
N SER A 130 13.66 -1.46 2.05
CA SER A 130 13.21 -0.28 2.81
C SER A 130 14.29 0.79 2.89
N LYS A 131 15.54 0.41 3.11
CA LYS A 131 16.65 1.36 3.13
C LYS A 131 16.85 2.03 1.76
N GLU A 132 16.71 1.29 0.69
CA GLU A 132 16.79 1.86 -0.66
C GLU A 132 15.65 2.83 -0.92
N ALA A 133 14.44 2.53 -0.44
CA ALA A 133 13.28 3.41 -0.53
C ALA A 133 13.53 4.73 0.21
N GLU A 134 14.11 4.67 1.41
CA GLU A 134 14.45 5.87 2.18
C GLU A 134 15.46 6.76 1.47
N ASN A 135 16.31 6.18 0.63
CA ASN A 135 17.27 6.90 -0.19
C ASN A 135 16.69 7.35 -1.53
N LYS A 136 15.36 7.29 -1.68
CA LYS A 136 14.61 7.74 -2.87
C LYS A 136 14.96 6.98 -4.14
N LYS A 137 15.48 5.77 -4.02
CA LYS A 137 15.76 4.91 -5.16
C LYS A 137 14.47 4.33 -5.73
N MET A 138 14.45 4.17 -7.05
CA MET A 138 13.36 3.47 -7.73
C MET A 138 13.65 1.98 -7.78
N LEU A 139 12.60 1.17 -7.85
CA LEU A 139 12.71 -0.28 -8.04
C LEU A 139 12.14 -0.69 -9.39
N LEU A 140 12.79 -1.66 -10.00
CA LEU A 140 12.27 -2.37 -11.17
C LEU A 140 11.65 -3.68 -10.70
N ILE A 141 10.37 -3.86 -11.02
CA ILE A 141 9.65 -5.12 -10.80
C ILE A 141 9.65 -5.86 -12.12
N ASP A 142 10.36 -6.96 -12.17
CA ASP A 142 10.50 -7.76 -13.39
C ASP A 142 10.01 -9.18 -13.10
N LEU A 143 9.03 -9.62 -13.86
CA LEU A 143 8.42 -10.94 -13.69
C LEU A 143 9.00 -11.96 -14.65
#